data_3cd417c717caab7f0b536267c2208bd6
#
_entry.id   3cd417c717caab7f0b536267c2208bd6
#
_cell.length_a   1.000
_cell.length_b   1.000
_cell.length_c   1.000
_cell.angle_alpha   90.00
_cell.angle_beta   90.00
_cell.angle_gamma   90.00
#
_symmetry.space_group_name_H-M   'P 1'
#
loop_
_entity.id
_entity.type
_entity.pdbx_description
1 polymer ?
#
loop_
_entity_poly.entity_id
_entity_poly.type
_entity_poly.pdbx_seq_one_letter_code
_entity_poly.pdbx_strand_id
1 'polypeptide(L)'
;MVRMLRPFGRAVTYTRLLHLFIAIVWPSMWLFIEEAWWTWVVAAAVLAPVGLVPAMRTVEGLQARLLLTGHRHDSESTDIVVAPSASWSDRGRLVVWLEARLLLGCATSMLTVQLLIASVDLVSAAFGRDIGEGLLFLLDGHHHRWYALLAPLTLAAMAATVVGSGRLITALALRLLGPSPAERLAAMEMRTEQLLERTRIARELHDSIGHALTVAVVQAGAARAAGDPAFTDRALAAIEDTGRAALEDLERVLGILRESERPVSSRPTLTDADRLLESARASGAKVDVEMAGPLDSVPAPVSREGYRILQESLTNVLRHAGAVPVRVRIEVDDGALGLEVRNPLTADIPGPGRGSGLRGIRERAALLGGRAQTGPDQGDWQVQVELPLR
;
A
#
# COMPACT_ATOMS: atom_id res chain seq x y z
N MET A 1 25.51 -11.32 -31.66
CA MET A 1 24.39 -12.28 -31.63
C MET A 1 23.86 -12.55 -30.22
N VAL A 2 24.67 -12.92 -29.24
CA VAL A 2 24.22 -13.23 -27.85
C VAL A 2 23.54 -12.06 -27.14
N ARG A 3 23.92 -10.81 -27.34
CA ARG A 3 23.26 -9.62 -26.76
C ARG A 3 21.84 -9.35 -27.29
N MET A 4 21.54 -9.70 -28.52
CA MET A 4 20.22 -9.54 -29.13
C MET A 4 19.20 -10.58 -28.62
N LEU A 5 19.65 -11.78 -28.21
CA LEU A 5 18.78 -12.85 -27.72
C LEU A 5 18.49 -12.74 -26.21
N ARG A 6 19.25 -11.96 -25.44
CA ARG A 6 19.03 -11.75 -23.99
C ARG A 6 17.60 -11.31 -23.61
N PRO A 7 16.90 -10.45 -24.37
CA PRO A 7 15.52 -10.08 -24.03
C PRO A 7 14.55 -11.26 -24.08
N PHE A 8 14.77 -12.24 -24.97
CA PHE A 8 13.89 -13.40 -25.13
C PHE A 8 14.02 -14.44 -24.02
N GLY A 9 15.10 -14.41 -23.23
CA GLY A 9 15.24 -15.20 -22.01
C GLY A 9 14.46 -14.62 -20.81
N ARG A 10 13.79 -13.46 -20.97
CA ARG A 10 13.06 -12.79 -19.89
C ARG A 10 11.55 -12.95 -20.07
N ALA A 11 10.85 -13.47 -19.06
CA ALA A 11 9.39 -13.62 -19.06
C ALA A 11 8.66 -12.31 -19.40
N VAL A 12 9.20 -11.16 -18.98
CA VAL A 12 8.64 -9.81 -19.25
C VAL A 12 8.48 -9.49 -20.74
N THR A 13 9.30 -10.05 -21.62
CA THR A 13 9.15 -9.85 -23.07
C THR A 13 7.85 -10.48 -23.57
N TYR A 14 7.55 -11.66 -23.10
CA TYR A 14 6.35 -12.40 -23.50
C TYR A 14 5.07 -11.81 -22.87
N THR A 15 5.13 -11.35 -21.61
CA THR A 15 3.98 -10.71 -20.98
C THR A 15 3.65 -9.36 -21.64
N ARG A 16 4.64 -8.60 -22.09
CA ARG A 16 4.44 -7.38 -22.89
C ARG A 16 3.82 -7.66 -24.24
N LEU A 17 4.26 -8.70 -24.93
CA LEU A 17 3.67 -9.14 -26.18
C LEU A 17 2.23 -9.59 -25.97
N LEU A 18 1.95 -10.37 -24.94
CA LEU A 18 0.60 -10.78 -24.55
C LEU A 18 -0.31 -9.57 -24.30
N HIS A 19 0.21 -8.54 -23.60
CA HIS A 19 -0.55 -7.30 -23.36
C HIS A 19 -0.96 -6.59 -24.64
N LEU A 20 -0.08 -6.54 -25.66
CA LEU A 20 -0.41 -6.01 -26.98
C LEU A 20 -1.39 -6.91 -27.73
N PHE A 21 -1.22 -8.23 -27.63
CA PHE A 21 -2.08 -9.21 -28.32
C PHE A 21 -3.53 -9.15 -27.81
N ILE A 22 -3.74 -8.97 -26.51
CA ILE A 22 -5.08 -8.81 -25.92
C ILE A 22 -5.85 -7.65 -26.57
N ALA A 23 -5.16 -6.55 -26.93
CA ALA A 23 -5.78 -5.40 -27.57
C ALA A 23 -6.31 -5.70 -28.97
N ILE A 24 -5.74 -6.68 -29.67
CA ILE A 24 -6.11 -7.03 -31.05
C ILE A 24 -7.32 -7.96 -31.08
N VAL A 25 -7.59 -8.69 -30.01
CA VAL A 25 -8.70 -9.64 -29.96
C VAL A 25 -10.04 -8.96 -30.31
N TRP A 26 -10.26 -7.76 -29.78
CA TRP A 26 -11.49 -6.99 -30.04
C TRP A 26 -11.68 -6.66 -31.54
N PRO A 27 -10.73 -6.00 -32.25
CA PRO A 27 -10.92 -5.70 -33.67
C PRO A 27 -10.89 -6.94 -34.54
N SER A 28 -10.17 -8.02 -34.16
CA SER A 28 -10.17 -9.26 -34.96
C SER A 28 -11.55 -9.92 -35.02
N MET A 29 -12.40 -9.74 -34.00
CA MET A 29 -13.77 -10.25 -34.05
C MET A 29 -14.61 -9.59 -35.18
N TRP A 30 -14.37 -8.31 -35.46
CA TRP A 30 -15.07 -7.59 -36.52
C TRP A 30 -14.60 -7.98 -37.91
N LEU A 31 -13.32 -8.35 -38.07
CA LEU A 31 -12.76 -8.82 -39.33
C LEU A 31 -13.39 -10.16 -39.82
N PHE A 32 -13.89 -10.97 -38.87
CA PHE A 32 -14.67 -12.18 -39.24
C PHE A 32 -16.06 -11.86 -39.81
N ILE A 33 -16.57 -10.64 -39.61
CA ILE A 33 -17.87 -10.21 -40.09
C ILE A 33 -17.74 -9.55 -41.47
N GLU A 34 -16.71 -8.71 -41.65
CA GLU A 34 -16.48 -7.98 -42.90
C GLU A 34 -15.00 -7.58 -43.06
N GLU A 35 -14.40 -7.92 -44.19
CA GLU A 35 -13.00 -7.60 -44.55
C GLU A 35 -12.89 -6.18 -45.13
N ALA A 36 -13.35 -5.15 -44.42
CA ALA A 36 -13.30 -3.77 -44.88
C ALA A 36 -12.39 -2.94 -44.00
N TRP A 37 -11.63 -1.98 -44.57
CA TRP A 37 -10.73 -1.10 -43.86
C TRP A 37 -11.41 -0.27 -42.74
N TRP A 38 -12.71 0.05 -42.91
CA TRP A 38 -13.49 0.81 -41.95
C TRP A 38 -13.76 0.04 -40.65
N THR A 39 -13.63 -1.30 -40.62
CA THR A 39 -13.76 -2.09 -39.38
C THR A 39 -12.78 -1.69 -38.32
N TRP A 40 -11.59 -1.28 -38.72
CA TRP A 40 -10.57 -0.73 -37.79
C TRP A 40 -10.99 0.61 -37.21
N VAL A 41 -11.63 1.46 -38.04
CA VAL A 41 -12.12 2.76 -37.58
C VAL A 41 -13.26 2.58 -36.59
N VAL A 42 -14.16 1.62 -36.83
CA VAL A 42 -15.26 1.28 -35.90
C VAL A 42 -14.68 0.71 -34.59
N ALA A 43 -13.72 -0.19 -34.67
CA ALA A 43 -13.09 -0.76 -33.49
C ALA A 43 -12.45 0.33 -32.59
N ALA A 44 -11.76 1.30 -33.20
CA ALA A 44 -11.21 2.46 -32.50
C ALA A 44 -12.32 3.37 -31.91
N ALA A 45 -13.34 3.69 -32.73
CA ALA A 45 -14.46 4.54 -32.30
C ALA A 45 -15.24 3.97 -31.10
N VAL A 46 -15.32 2.65 -30.96
CA VAL A 46 -15.95 1.99 -29.80
C VAL A 46 -15.07 2.05 -28.55
N LEU A 47 -13.74 2.09 -28.69
CA LEU A 47 -12.85 2.19 -27.53
C LEU A 47 -12.87 3.55 -26.87
N ALA A 48 -13.13 4.63 -27.63
CA ALA A 48 -13.16 5.98 -27.07
C ALA A 48 -14.20 6.15 -25.93
N PRO A 49 -15.48 5.78 -26.07
CA PRO A 49 -16.44 5.82 -24.95
C PRO A 49 -16.08 4.89 -23.81
N VAL A 50 -15.45 3.75 -24.05
CA VAL A 50 -14.97 2.84 -22.99
C VAL A 50 -13.91 3.53 -22.14
N GLY A 51 -12.99 4.31 -22.75
CA GLY A 51 -11.99 5.10 -22.03
C GLY A 51 -12.58 6.22 -21.18
N LEU A 52 -13.82 6.66 -21.42
CA LEU A 52 -14.50 7.65 -20.60
C LEU A 52 -15.08 7.08 -19.30
N VAL A 53 -15.19 5.75 -19.17
CA VAL A 53 -15.68 5.08 -17.96
C VAL A 53 -14.61 5.15 -16.87
N PRO A 54 -14.88 5.75 -15.69
CA PRO A 54 -13.86 5.95 -14.64
C PRO A 54 -13.19 4.66 -14.17
N ALA A 55 -13.97 3.57 -14.01
CA ALA A 55 -13.48 2.29 -13.54
C ALA A 55 -12.49 1.62 -14.51
N MET A 56 -12.55 1.97 -15.81
CA MET A 56 -11.69 1.37 -16.84
C MET A 56 -10.21 1.67 -16.60
N ARG A 57 -9.87 2.83 -16.01
CA ARG A 57 -8.48 3.15 -15.61
C ARG A 57 -7.94 2.14 -14.58
N THR A 58 -8.76 1.69 -13.65
CA THR A 58 -8.36 0.67 -12.66
C THR A 58 -8.05 -0.66 -13.33
N VAL A 59 -8.89 -1.10 -14.27
CA VAL A 59 -8.71 -2.36 -15.01
C VAL A 59 -7.44 -2.31 -15.87
N GLU A 60 -7.27 -1.24 -16.67
CA GLU A 60 -6.10 -1.06 -17.53
C GLU A 60 -4.81 -0.86 -16.70
N GLY A 61 -4.88 -0.12 -15.58
CA GLY A 61 -3.76 0.06 -14.66
C GLY A 61 -3.33 -1.27 -14.04
N LEU A 62 -4.27 -2.10 -13.60
CA LEU A 62 -3.98 -3.42 -13.05
C LEU A 62 -3.34 -4.34 -14.10
N GLN A 63 -3.93 -4.39 -15.30
CA GLN A 63 -3.42 -5.20 -16.41
C GLN A 63 -2.01 -4.75 -16.83
N ALA A 64 -1.80 -3.44 -16.97
CA ALA A 64 -0.49 -2.88 -17.31
C ALA A 64 0.56 -3.20 -16.22
N ARG A 65 0.17 -3.10 -14.95
CA ARG A 65 1.03 -3.44 -13.81
C ARG A 65 1.46 -4.90 -13.84
N LEU A 66 0.53 -5.82 -14.05
CA LEU A 66 0.80 -7.25 -14.07
C LEU A 66 1.65 -7.67 -15.27
N LEU A 67 1.37 -7.14 -16.46
CA LEU A 67 1.96 -7.63 -17.71
C LEU A 67 3.19 -6.83 -18.18
N LEU A 68 3.30 -5.53 -17.84
CA LEU A 68 4.37 -4.68 -18.35
C LEU A 68 5.54 -4.51 -17.37
N THR A 69 5.29 -4.52 -16.04
CA THR A 69 6.34 -4.24 -15.04
C THR A 69 7.03 -5.49 -14.48
N GLY A 70 6.42 -6.68 -14.65
CA GLY A 70 6.95 -7.94 -14.11
C GLY A 70 6.88 -7.99 -12.57
N HIS A 71 7.31 -9.09 -11.99
CA HIS A 71 7.34 -9.32 -10.54
C HIS A 71 8.53 -8.58 -9.86
N ARG A 72 8.65 -7.27 -10.05
CA ARG A 72 9.50 -6.47 -9.17
C ARG A 72 8.73 -6.22 -7.88
N HIS A 73 9.13 -6.94 -6.84
CA HIS A 73 8.56 -6.89 -5.48
C HIS A 73 8.88 -5.58 -4.72
N ASP A 74 9.50 -4.60 -5.35
CA ASP A 74 9.71 -3.28 -4.75
C ASP A 74 8.40 -2.48 -4.84
N SER A 75 7.59 -2.65 -3.81
CA SER A 75 6.23 -2.12 -3.64
C SER A 75 6.15 -0.59 -3.51
N GLU A 76 7.24 0.16 -3.62
CA GLU A 76 7.24 1.62 -3.40
C GLU A 76 7.36 2.49 -4.66
N SER A 77 7.56 1.92 -5.85
CA SER A 77 7.74 2.72 -7.07
C SER A 77 7.00 2.17 -8.29
N THR A 78 5.75 1.72 -8.14
CA THR A 78 4.98 1.43 -9.34
C THR A 78 4.35 2.74 -9.84
N ASP A 79 5.00 3.37 -10.81
CA ASP A 79 4.55 4.62 -11.45
C ASP A 79 3.21 4.49 -12.22
N ILE A 80 2.55 3.34 -12.16
CA ILE A 80 1.23 3.07 -12.77
C ILE A 80 0.16 3.10 -11.69
N VAL A 81 -0.80 4.01 -11.82
CA VAL A 81 -1.91 4.18 -10.88
C VAL A 81 -3.00 3.14 -11.14
N VAL A 82 -3.43 2.45 -10.08
CA VAL A 82 -4.56 1.51 -10.09
C VAL A 82 -5.69 2.14 -9.28
N ALA A 83 -6.34 3.14 -9.87
CA ALA A 83 -7.47 3.86 -9.29
C ALA A 83 -8.39 4.37 -10.41
N PRO A 84 -9.68 4.60 -10.15
CA PRO A 84 -10.59 5.16 -11.14
C PRO A 84 -10.16 6.59 -11.55
N SER A 85 -10.55 6.99 -12.77
CA SER A 85 -10.27 8.34 -13.26
C SER A 85 -11.02 9.38 -12.43
N ALA A 86 -10.29 10.31 -11.81
CA ALA A 86 -10.87 11.39 -11.00
C ALA A 86 -11.24 12.61 -11.84
N SER A 87 -10.55 12.85 -12.97
CA SER A 87 -10.71 14.06 -13.80
C SER A 87 -11.02 13.71 -15.27
N TRP A 88 -11.54 14.69 -16.02
CA TRP A 88 -11.71 14.57 -17.47
C TRP A 88 -10.37 14.43 -18.21
N SER A 89 -9.32 15.06 -17.69
CA SER A 89 -7.95 14.89 -18.20
C SER A 89 -7.48 13.43 -18.09
N ASP A 90 -7.78 12.76 -16.97
CA ASP A 90 -7.43 11.34 -16.79
C ASP A 90 -8.19 10.44 -17.77
N ARG A 91 -9.47 10.73 -18.02
CA ARG A 91 -10.28 10.01 -19.01
C ARG A 91 -9.72 10.22 -20.42
N GLY A 92 -9.37 11.45 -20.78
CA GLY A 92 -8.72 11.74 -22.07
C GLY A 92 -7.39 10.98 -22.24
N ARG A 93 -6.55 10.93 -21.21
CA ARG A 93 -5.31 10.14 -21.21
C ARG A 93 -5.58 8.65 -21.36
N LEU A 94 -6.66 8.14 -20.75
CA LEU A 94 -7.07 6.73 -20.88
C LEU A 94 -7.56 6.42 -22.29
N VAL A 95 -8.35 7.31 -22.93
CA VAL A 95 -8.73 7.15 -24.35
C VAL A 95 -7.49 7.06 -25.22
N VAL A 96 -6.55 8.00 -25.08
CA VAL A 96 -5.28 7.99 -25.84
C VAL A 96 -4.48 6.71 -25.57
N TRP A 97 -4.50 6.19 -24.34
CA TRP A 97 -3.85 4.93 -23.99
C TRP A 97 -4.46 3.73 -24.75
N LEU A 98 -5.79 3.61 -24.74
CA LEU A 98 -6.50 2.51 -25.39
C LEU A 98 -6.26 2.51 -26.90
N GLU A 99 -6.34 3.68 -27.53
CA GLU A 99 -6.07 3.86 -28.96
C GLU A 99 -4.61 3.55 -29.32
N ALA A 100 -3.65 4.10 -28.54
CA ALA A 100 -2.24 3.84 -28.76
C ALA A 100 -1.88 2.36 -28.58
N ARG A 101 -2.49 1.68 -27.61
CA ARG A 101 -2.33 0.25 -27.37
C ARG A 101 -2.90 -0.59 -28.52
N LEU A 102 -4.07 -0.23 -29.02
CA LEU A 102 -4.68 -0.87 -30.19
C LEU A 102 -3.81 -0.72 -31.43
N LEU A 103 -3.44 0.51 -31.77
CA LEU A 103 -2.59 0.80 -32.95
C LEU A 103 -1.24 0.09 -32.87
N LEU A 104 -0.59 0.15 -31.72
CA LEU A 104 0.71 -0.50 -31.53
C LEU A 104 0.60 -2.02 -31.58
N GLY A 105 -0.50 -2.58 -31.02
CA GLY A 105 -0.80 -4.01 -31.11
C GLY A 105 -0.97 -4.46 -32.54
N CYS A 106 -1.83 -3.77 -33.30
CA CYS A 106 -2.07 -4.08 -34.72
C CYS A 106 -0.80 -3.96 -35.56
N ALA A 107 -0.04 -2.86 -35.41
CA ALA A 107 1.20 -2.65 -36.13
C ALA A 107 2.25 -3.73 -35.79
N THR A 108 2.38 -4.09 -34.51
CA THR A 108 3.31 -5.14 -34.07
C THR A 108 2.93 -6.49 -34.65
N SER A 109 1.64 -6.85 -34.60
CA SER A 109 1.14 -8.13 -35.11
C SER A 109 1.33 -8.22 -36.62
N MET A 110 0.91 -7.19 -37.36
CA MET A 110 1.06 -7.14 -38.81
C MET A 110 2.53 -7.24 -39.23
N LEU A 111 3.39 -6.44 -38.60
CA LEU A 111 4.81 -6.42 -38.97
C LEU A 111 5.52 -7.73 -38.60
N THR A 112 5.19 -8.37 -37.48
CA THR A 112 5.78 -9.66 -37.11
C THR A 112 5.36 -10.77 -38.05
N VAL A 113 4.08 -10.82 -38.47
CA VAL A 113 3.57 -11.79 -39.44
C VAL A 113 4.23 -11.57 -40.80
N GLN A 114 4.31 -10.33 -41.31
CA GLN A 114 4.93 -10.02 -42.57
C GLN A 114 6.44 -10.35 -42.61
N LEU A 115 7.16 -10.08 -41.53
CA LEU A 115 8.58 -10.43 -41.43
C LEU A 115 8.80 -11.95 -41.35
N LEU A 116 7.87 -12.67 -40.73
CA LEU A 116 7.92 -14.14 -40.72
C LEU A 116 7.67 -14.72 -42.12
N ILE A 117 6.63 -14.24 -42.80
CA ILE A 117 6.32 -14.64 -44.20
C ILE A 117 7.51 -14.32 -45.07
N ALA A 118 8.05 -13.10 -45.01
CA ALA A 118 9.24 -12.71 -45.79
C ALA A 118 10.47 -13.60 -45.52
N SER A 119 10.63 -14.07 -44.28
CA SER A 119 11.72 -15.03 -43.97
C SER A 119 11.52 -16.38 -44.65
N VAL A 120 10.27 -16.88 -44.66
CA VAL A 120 9.92 -18.15 -45.35
C VAL A 120 10.06 -18.01 -46.87
N ASP A 121 9.59 -16.90 -47.43
CA ASP A 121 9.65 -16.63 -48.88
C ASP A 121 11.11 -16.52 -49.38
N LEU A 122 12.00 -15.82 -48.62
CA LEU A 122 13.44 -15.73 -48.95
C LEU A 122 14.11 -17.10 -48.95
N VAL A 123 13.78 -17.97 -48.01
CA VAL A 123 14.28 -19.34 -47.98
C VAL A 123 13.76 -20.14 -49.16
N SER A 124 12.43 -20.04 -49.42
CA SER A 124 11.77 -20.76 -50.54
C SER A 124 12.37 -20.36 -51.90
N ALA A 125 12.54 -19.06 -52.14
CA ALA A 125 13.17 -18.53 -53.33
C ALA A 125 14.62 -19.03 -53.55
N ALA A 126 15.38 -19.17 -52.45
CA ALA A 126 16.75 -19.69 -52.51
C ALA A 126 16.82 -21.16 -52.96
N PHE A 127 15.76 -21.94 -52.72
CA PHE A 127 15.60 -23.34 -53.15
C PHE A 127 14.80 -23.51 -54.47
N GLY A 128 14.51 -22.40 -55.17
CA GLY A 128 13.80 -22.45 -56.44
C GLY A 128 12.32 -22.80 -56.34
N ARG A 129 11.70 -22.58 -55.19
CA ARG A 129 10.23 -22.74 -55.00
C ARG A 129 9.53 -21.43 -55.33
N ASP A 130 8.29 -21.53 -55.80
CA ASP A 130 7.47 -20.34 -56.05
C ASP A 130 7.27 -19.53 -54.78
N ILE A 131 7.44 -18.22 -54.92
CA ILE A 131 7.26 -17.24 -53.86
C ILE A 131 5.74 -16.90 -53.87
N GLY A 132 5.08 -16.99 -52.71
CA GLY A 132 3.72 -16.54 -52.58
C GLY A 132 3.57 -15.03 -52.82
N GLU A 133 2.31 -14.53 -52.87
CA GLU A 133 1.99 -13.10 -53.02
C GLU A 133 2.36 -12.27 -51.79
N GLY A 134 3.55 -12.49 -51.24
CA GLY A 134 4.06 -11.78 -50.03
C GLY A 134 4.78 -10.47 -50.39
N LEU A 135 5.43 -9.87 -49.38
CA LEU A 135 6.18 -8.61 -49.48
C LEU A 135 7.30 -8.66 -50.53
N LEU A 136 7.68 -9.88 -50.97
CA LEU A 136 8.81 -10.14 -51.85
C LEU A 136 8.40 -10.26 -53.33
N PHE A 137 7.15 -9.97 -53.70
CA PHE A 137 6.72 -9.91 -55.13
C PHE A 137 7.61 -8.95 -55.94
N LEU A 138 8.30 -7.99 -55.26
CA LEU A 138 9.25 -7.08 -55.90
C LEU A 138 10.53 -7.74 -56.35
N LEU A 139 10.82 -8.99 -55.95
CA LEU A 139 12.05 -9.72 -56.32
C LEU A 139 11.96 -10.41 -57.72
N ASP A 140 10.94 -10.11 -58.50
CA ASP A 140 10.77 -10.34 -59.93
C ASP A 140 11.19 -11.75 -60.40
N GLY A 141 10.72 -12.79 -59.72
CA GLY A 141 10.84 -14.19 -60.16
C GLY A 141 12.26 -14.76 -60.25
N HIS A 142 13.26 -14.02 -59.82
CA HIS A 142 14.66 -14.45 -59.85
C HIS A 142 14.99 -15.32 -58.64
N HIS A 143 15.38 -16.57 -58.85
CA HIS A 143 15.78 -17.52 -57.84
C HIS A 143 17.28 -17.43 -57.59
N HIS A 144 17.73 -16.81 -56.47
CA HIS A 144 19.14 -16.70 -56.10
C HIS A 144 19.41 -17.32 -54.72
N ARG A 145 20.33 -18.27 -54.66
CA ARG A 145 20.71 -18.94 -53.40
C ARG A 145 21.14 -17.98 -52.29
N TRP A 146 21.66 -16.79 -52.64
CA TRP A 146 22.05 -15.80 -51.63
C TRP A 146 20.85 -15.17 -50.88
N TYR A 147 19.60 -15.31 -51.36
CA TYR A 147 18.39 -14.86 -50.65
C TYR A 147 18.26 -15.51 -49.28
N ALA A 148 18.72 -16.76 -49.11
CA ALA A 148 18.73 -17.42 -47.81
C ALA A 148 19.59 -16.67 -46.76
N LEU A 149 20.58 -15.90 -47.19
CA LEU A 149 21.41 -15.09 -46.28
C LEU A 149 20.64 -13.87 -45.68
N LEU A 150 19.54 -13.45 -46.31
CA LEU A 150 18.69 -12.36 -45.81
C LEU A 150 17.66 -12.84 -44.80
N ALA A 151 17.31 -14.12 -44.74
CA ALA A 151 16.35 -14.66 -43.80
C ALA A 151 16.74 -14.40 -42.30
N PRO A 152 17.97 -14.53 -41.86
CA PRO A 152 18.37 -14.14 -40.50
C PRO A 152 18.17 -12.66 -40.21
N LEU A 153 18.24 -11.78 -41.22
CA LEU A 153 18.02 -10.35 -41.07
C LEU A 153 16.51 -10.05 -40.81
N THR A 154 15.61 -10.70 -41.53
CA THR A 154 14.15 -10.55 -41.30
C THR A 154 13.75 -11.08 -39.92
N LEU A 155 14.32 -12.21 -39.48
CA LEU A 155 14.13 -12.73 -38.13
C LEU A 155 14.70 -11.78 -37.06
N ALA A 156 15.86 -11.17 -37.31
CA ALA A 156 16.41 -10.17 -36.40
C ALA A 156 15.54 -8.90 -36.33
N ALA A 157 14.99 -8.46 -37.48
CA ALA A 157 14.05 -7.35 -37.53
C ALA A 157 12.72 -7.67 -36.76
N MET A 158 12.21 -8.89 -36.91
CA MET A 158 11.06 -9.37 -36.16
C MET A 158 11.35 -9.34 -34.64
N ALA A 159 12.49 -9.83 -34.23
CA ALA A 159 12.92 -9.79 -32.82
C ALA A 159 13.04 -8.35 -32.30
N ALA A 160 13.59 -7.44 -33.09
CA ALA A 160 13.69 -6.02 -32.77
C ALA A 160 12.31 -5.35 -32.63
N THR A 161 11.38 -5.71 -33.52
CA THR A 161 9.97 -5.23 -33.47
C THR A 161 9.29 -5.65 -32.17
N VAL A 162 9.36 -6.91 -31.77
CA VAL A 162 8.76 -7.43 -30.54
C VAL A 162 9.37 -6.74 -29.30
N VAL A 163 10.68 -6.60 -29.24
CA VAL A 163 11.33 -5.95 -28.10
C VAL A 163 11.07 -4.45 -28.08
N GLY A 164 11.11 -3.79 -29.24
CA GLY A 164 10.88 -2.36 -29.41
C GLY A 164 9.45 -1.96 -29.02
N SER A 165 8.45 -2.66 -29.55
CA SER A 165 7.03 -2.42 -29.21
C SER A 165 6.74 -2.69 -27.73
N GLY A 166 7.33 -3.75 -27.15
CA GLY A 166 7.21 -4.02 -25.72
C GLY A 166 7.81 -2.93 -24.83
N ARG A 167 8.91 -2.30 -25.24
CA ARG A 167 9.49 -1.14 -24.54
C ARG A 167 8.63 0.12 -24.72
N LEU A 168 8.15 0.33 -25.95
CA LEU A 168 7.32 1.50 -26.27
C LEU A 168 6.01 1.49 -25.50
N ILE A 169 5.29 0.35 -25.47
CA ILE A 169 4.04 0.24 -24.73
C ILE A 169 4.26 0.45 -23.23
N THR A 170 5.38 -0.05 -22.67
CA THR A 170 5.74 0.19 -21.26
C THR A 170 5.99 1.67 -20.99
N ALA A 171 6.71 2.37 -21.87
CA ALA A 171 6.94 3.81 -21.73
C ALA A 171 5.65 4.63 -21.84
N LEU A 172 4.74 4.23 -22.75
CA LEU A 172 3.43 4.84 -22.87
C LEU A 172 2.56 4.60 -21.63
N ALA A 173 2.60 3.39 -21.06
CA ALA A 173 1.89 3.07 -19.82
C ALA A 173 2.32 3.99 -18.67
N LEU A 174 3.64 4.15 -18.47
CA LEU A 174 4.19 5.03 -17.42
C LEU A 174 3.79 6.50 -17.63
N ARG A 175 3.64 6.95 -18.85
CA ARG A 175 3.23 8.33 -19.16
C ARG A 175 1.72 8.55 -19.06
N LEU A 176 0.91 7.62 -19.56
CA LEU A 176 -0.54 7.80 -19.71
C LEU A 176 -1.34 7.25 -18.53
N LEU A 177 -0.88 6.14 -17.91
CA LEU A 177 -1.51 5.54 -16.72
C LEU A 177 -0.80 5.93 -15.41
N GLY A 178 0.30 6.69 -15.49
CA GLY A 178 0.98 7.26 -14.33
C GLY A 178 0.13 8.33 -13.63
N PRO A 179 0.53 8.76 -12.42
CA PRO A 179 -0.20 9.76 -11.65
C PRO A 179 -0.30 11.09 -12.43
N SER A 180 -1.48 11.67 -12.40
CA SER A 180 -1.74 12.97 -13.02
C SER A 180 -1.01 14.11 -12.26
N PRO A 181 -0.81 15.28 -12.87
CA PRO A 181 -0.24 16.42 -12.16
C PRO A 181 -1.02 16.79 -10.89
N ALA A 182 -2.35 16.67 -10.91
CA ALA A 182 -3.21 16.92 -9.75
C ALA A 182 -3.00 15.87 -8.64
N GLU A 183 -2.92 14.60 -9.00
CA GLU A 183 -2.62 13.50 -8.05
C GLU A 183 -1.23 13.65 -7.42
N ARG A 184 -0.23 14.08 -8.23
CA ARG A 184 1.13 14.36 -7.71
C ARG A 184 1.13 15.55 -6.76
N LEU A 185 0.42 16.63 -7.10
CA LEU A 185 0.31 17.80 -6.25
C LEU A 185 -0.36 17.43 -4.91
N ALA A 186 -1.50 16.75 -4.94
CA ALA A 186 -2.19 16.28 -3.75
C ALA A 186 -1.30 15.37 -2.87
N ALA A 187 -0.53 14.47 -3.49
CA ALA A 187 0.42 13.62 -2.76
C ALA A 187 1.57 14.43 -2.12
N MET A 188 2.05 15.47 -2.81
CA MET A 188 3.07 16.38 -2.27
C MET A 188 2.52 17.23 -1.13
N GLU A 189 1.28 17.74 -1.26
CA GLU A 189 0.60 18.51 -0.20
C GLU A 189 0.43 17.66 1.05
N MET A 190 -0.11 16.45 0.94
CA MET A 190 -0.22 15.51 2.07
C MET A 190 1.15 15.21 2.72
N ARG A 191 2.20 15.04 1.91
CA ARG A 191 3.54 14.79 2.45
C ARG A 191 4.10 16.01 3.17
N THR A 192 3.83 17.21 2.65
CA THR A 192 4.24 18.47 3.28
C THR A 192 3.51 18.67 4.60
N GLU A 193 2.20 18.43 4.66
CA GLU A 193 1.42 18.48 5.90
C GLU A 193 1.96 17.50 6.95
N GLN A 194 2.28 16.27 6.55
CA GLN A 194 2.90 15.28 7.45
C GLN A 194 4.25 15.76 7.99
N LEU A 195 5.08 16.38 7.15
CA LEU A 195 6.38 16.91 7.58
C LEU A 195 6.22 18.10 8.52
N LEU A 196 5.26 19.00 8.26
CA LEU A 196 4.95 20.13 9.12
C LEU A 196 4.45 19.66 10.50
N GLU A 197 3.56 18.67 10.51
CA GLU A 197 3.06 18.07 11.75
C GLU A 197 4.18 17.40 12.56
N ARG A 198 5.06 16.63 11.92
CA ARG A 198 6.26 16.07 12.58
C ARG A 198 7.15 17.15 13.17
N THR A 199 7.34 18.25 12.45
CA THR A 199 8.17 19.38 12.94
C THR A 199 7.49 20.09 14.11
N ARG A 200 6.15 20.21 14.09
CA ARG A 200 5.38 20.76 15.21
C ARG A 200 5.53 19.90 16.46
N ILE A 201 5.31 18.59 16.32
CA ILE A 201 5.46 17.62 17.41
C ILE A 201 6.88 17.64 17.99
N ALA A 202 7.92 17.69 17.13
CA ALA A 202 9.30 17.75 17.57
C ALA A 202 9.60 19.03 18.39
N ARG A 203 9.02 20.17 18.03
CA ARG A 203 9.14 21.42 18.80
C ARG A 203 8.41 21.32 20.15
N GLU A 204 7.17 20.85 20.16
CA GLU A 204 6.40 20.65 21.40
C GLU A 204 7.14 19.73 22.39
N LEU A 205 7.78 18.66 21.89
CA LEU A 205 8.63 17.78 22.69
C LEU A 205 9.86 18.51 23.23
N HIS A 206 10.55 19.26 22.36
CA HIS A 206 11.74 19.99 22.78
C HIS A 206 11.41 21.01 23.88
N ASP A 207 10.30 21.72 23.73
CA ASP A 207 9.83 22.71 24.70
C ASP A 207 9.41 22.04 26.02
N SER A 208 8.71 20.91 25.98
CA SER A 208 8.31 20.15 27.19
C SER A 208 9.52 19.63 27.96
N ILE A 209 10.46 18.99 27.23
CA ILE A 209 11.70 18.46 27.83
C ILE A 209 12.56 19.61 28.37
N GLY A 210 12.72 20.69 27.61
CA GLY A 210 13.47 21.87 28.00
C GLY A 210 12.89 22.51 29.24
N HIS A 211 11.57 22.59 29.38
CA HIS A 211 10.90 23.10 30.57
C HIS A 211 11.16 22.18 31.79
N ALA A 212 10.97 20.88 31.65
CA ALA A 212 11.22 19.91 32.72
C ALA A 212 12.68 19.96 33.24
N LEU A 213 13.65 20.02 32.31
CA LEU A 213 15.06 20.16 32.67
C LEU A 213 15.34 21.47 33.36
N THR A 214 14.78 22.58 32.93
CA THR A 214 14.95 23.88 33.55
C THR A 214 14.41 23.89 34.99
N VAL A 215 13.21 23.33 35.20
CA VAL A 215 12.62 23.19 36.53
C VAL A 215 13.51 22.33 37.44
N ALA A 216 13.99 21.18 36.94
CA ALA A 216 14.87 20.30 37.70
C ALA A 216 16.19 20.98 38.10
N VAL A 217 16.82 21.74 37.20
CA VAL A 217 18.05 22.48 37.48
C VAL A 217 17.83 23.57 38.53
N VAL A 218 16.72 24.32 38.45
CA VAL A 218 16.37 25.35 39.41
C VAL A 218 16.11 24.74 40.80
N GLN A 219 15.36 23.65 40.87
CA GLN A 219 15.09 22.93 42.14
C GLN A 219 16.38 22.37 42.75
N ALA A 220 17.25 21.76 41.95
CA ALA A 220 18.55 21.28 42.44
C ALA A 220 19.44 22.43 42.95
N GLY A 221 19.42 23.58 42.26
CA GLY A 221 20.14 24.77 42.69
C GLY A 221 19.60 25.33 44.01
N ALA A 222 18.29 25.40 44.18
CA ALA A 222 17.65 25.86 45.41
C ALA A 222 17.92 24.90 46.59
N ALA A 223 17.86 23.58 46.36
CA ALA A 223 18.17 22.59 47.38
C ALA A 223 19.62 22.73 47.91
N ARG A 224 20.57 22.94 46.98
CA ARG A 224 21.98 23.17 47.37
C ARG A 224 22.21 24.48 48.13
N ALA A 225 21.45 25.53 47.79
CA ALA A 225 21.59 26.84 48.44
C ALA A 225 20.94 26.88 49.82
N ALA A 226 19.87 26.14 50.06
CA ALA A 226 19.12 26.10 51.29
C ALA A 226 19.89 25.42 52.46
N GLY A 227 20.72 24.40 52.16
CA GLY A 227 21.45 23.64 53.15
C GLY A 227 20.61 22.89 54.18
N ASP A 228 19.28 22.81 53.96
CA ASP A 228 18.32 22.10 54.81
C ASP A 228 18.02 20.70 54.25
N PRO A 229 18.30 19.63 55.04
CA PRO A 229 18.06 18.26 54.58
C PRO A 229 16.59 18.00 54.21
N ALA A 230 15.63 18.49 54.98
CA ALA A 230 14.21 18.27 54.71
C ALA A 230 13.72 19.00 53.43
N PHE A 231 14.30 20.16 53.13
CA PHE A 231 14.05 20.85 51.85
C PHE A 231 14.68 20.12 50.68
N THR A 232 15.90 19.61 50.87
CA THR A 232 16.63 18.86 49.86
C THR A 232 15.87 17.59 49.46
N ASP A 233 15.35 16.83 50.40
CA ASP A 233 14.55 15.62 50.13
C ASP A 233 13.27 15.94 49.33
N ARG A 234 12.56 17.02 49.68
CA ARG A 234 11.39 17.47 48.93
C ARG A 234 11.72 17.91 47.51
N ALA A 235 12.85 18.62 47.34
CA ALA A 235 13.29 19.07 46.04
C ALA A 235 13.72 17.89 45.12
N LEU A 236 14.38 16.87 45.69
CA LEU A 236 14.74 15.64 44.97
C LEU A 236 13.50 14.86 44.55
N ALA A 237 12.50 14.71 45.41
CA ALA A 237 11.24 14.07 45.07
C ALA A 237 10.53 14.82 43.92
N ALA A 238 10.48 16.15 43.98
CA ALA A 238 9.86 16.95 42.91
C ALA A 238 10.64 16.88 41.57
N ILE A 239 11.98 16.76 41.61
CA ILE A 239 12.79 16.51 40.40
C ILE A 239 12.50 15.14 39.81
N GLU A 240 12.39 14.10 40.66
CA GLU A 240 12.06 12.74 40.23
C GLU A 240 10.68 12.70 39.56
N ASP A 241 9.66 13.31 40.15
CA ASP A 241 8.32 13.38 39.61
C ASP A 241 8.26 14.13 38.27
N THR A 242 8.97 15.26 38.17
CA THR A 242 9.07 16.05 36.92
C THR A 242 9.80 15.26 35.84
N GLY A 243 10.86 14.56 36.15
CA GLY A 243 11.62 13.73 35.24
C GLY A 243 10.80 12.53 34.73
N ARG A 244 10.06 11.87 35.63
CA ARG A 244 9.19 10.76 35.29
C ARG A 244 8.05 11.20 34.33
N ALA A 245 7.39 12.31 34.63
CA ALA A 245 6.36 12.87 33.78
C ALA A 245 6.87 13.23 32.38
N ALA A 246 8.07 13.83 32.29
CA ALA A 246 8.67 14.16 30.99
C ALA A 246 9.06 12.93 30.17
N LEU A 247 9.55 11.86 30.81
CA LEU A 247 9.83 10.58 30.16
C LEU A 247 8.55 9.91 29.62
N GLU A 248 7.47 9.95 30.39
CA GLU A 248 6.16 9.41 29.97
C GLU A 248 5.59 10.14 28.76
N ASP A 249 5.70 11.46 28.71
CA ASP A 249 5.27 12.26 27.57
C ASP A 249 6.12 11.97 26.33
N LEU A 250 7.43 11.83 26.49
CA LEU A 250 8.33 11.45 25.40
C LEU A 250 8.00 10.06 24.82
N GLU A 251 7.82 9.05 25.69
CA GLU A 251 7.47 7.70 25.25
C GLU A 251 6.14 7.66 24.49
N ARG A 252 5.15 8.42 24.95
CA ARG A 252 3.84 8.54 24.31
C ARG A 252 3.97 9.09 22.88
N VAL A 253 4.72 10.16 22.71
CA VAL A 253 4.90 10.81 21.40
C VAL A 253 5.75 9.95 20.46
N LEU A 254 6.81 9.32 20.96
CA LEU A 254 7.62 8.38 20.18
C LEU A 254 6.78 7.16 19.76
N GLY A 255 5.84 6.71 20.59
CA GLY A 255 4.89 5.66 20.25
C GLY A 255 4.02 6.05 19.04
N ILE A 256 3.44 7.26 19.05
CA ILE A 256 2.62 7.80 17.96
C ILE A 256 3.45 7.94 16.65
N LEU A 257 4.68 8.45 16.73
CA LEU A 257 5.55 8.61 15.56
C LEU A 257 5.96 7.27 14.95
N ARG A 258 6.37 6.28 15.75
CA ARG A 258 6.73 4.93 15.27
C ARG A 258 5.55 4.22 14.63
N GLU A 259 4.35 4.45 15.13
CA GLU A 259 3.15 3.83 14.61
C GLU A 259 2.70 4.45 13.29
N SER A 260 2.87 5.75 13.11
CA SER A 260 2.57 6.45 11.86
C SER A 260 3.52 6.04 10.70
N GLU A 261 4.73 5.53 11.02
CA GLU A 261 5.71 5.06 10.02
C GLU A 261 5.44 3.65 9.51
N ARG A 262 4.67 2.84 10.26
CA ARG A 262 4.34 1.48 9.82
C ARG A 262 3.29 1.51 8.71
N PRO A 263 3.51 0.78 7.59
CA PRO A 263 2.50 0.60 6.56
C PRO A 263 1.19 0.10 7.19
N VAL A 264 0.05 0.59 6.70
CA VAL A 264 -1.27 0.23 7.24
C VAL A 264 -1.50 -1.28 7.25
N SER A 265 -0.92 -2.00 6.27
CA SER A 265 -0.98 -3.46 6.15
C SER A 265 -0.15 -4.24 7.19
N SER A 266 0.81 -3.60 7.86
CA SER A 266 1.70 -4.23 8.86
C SER A 266 1.37 -3.83 10.29
N ARG A 267 0.29 -3.08 10.51
CA ARG A 267 -0.16 -2.71 11.85
C ARG A 267 -0.85 -3.91 12.50
N PRO A 268 -0.54 -4.23 13.77
CA PRO A 268 -1.14 -5.35 14.46
C PRO A 268 -2.67 -5.20 14.57
N THR A 269 -3.35 -6.32 14.55
CA THR A 269 -4.80 -6.46 14.63
C THR A 269 -5.17 -7.39 15.78
N LEU A 270 -6.46 -7.57 16.09
CA LEU A 270 -6.90 -8.49 17.12
C LEU A 270 -6.52 -9.96 16.85
N THR A 271 -6.22 -10.31 15.61
CA THR A 271 -5.64 -11.63 15.29
C THR A 271 -4.23 -11.81 15.86
N ASP A 272 -3.54 -10.71 16.20
CA ASP A 272 -2.24 -10.72 16.88
C ASP A 272 -2.36 -10.59 18.40
N ALA A 273 -3.56 -10.64 18.97
CA ALA A 273 -3.82 -10.43 20.41
C ALA A 273 -3.07 -11.42 21.30
N ASP A 274 -2.87 -12.66 20.84
CA ASP A 274 -2.13 -13.67 21.60
C ASP A 274 -0.72 -13.22 21.99
N ARG A 275 -0.01 -12.58 21.06
CA ARG A 275 1.34 -12.03 21.33
C ARG A 275 1.33 -10.96 22.39
N LEU A 276 0.30 -10.11 22.40
CA LEU A 276 0.13 -9.06 23.38
C LEU A 276 -0.16 -9.63 24.77
N LEU A 277 -1.03 -10.64 24.83
CA LEU A 277 -1.39 -11.35 26.06
C LEU A 277 -0.21 -12.12 26.64
N GLU A 278 0.59 -12.78 25.80
CA GLU A 278 1.84 -13.43 26.21
C GLU A 278 2.86 -12.43 26.77
N SER A 279 2.99 -11.27 26.14
CA SER A 279 3.86 -10.19 26.63
C SER A 279 3.42 -9.71 28.02
N ALA A 280 2.10 -9.55 28.25
CA ALA A 280 1.56 -9.17 29.54
C ALA A 280 1.83 -10.25 30.62
N ARG A 281 1.68 -11.53 30.26
CA ARG A 281 2.02 -12.68 31.16
C ARG A 281 3.51 -12.68 31.51
N ALA A 282 4.39 -12.46 30.53
CA ALA A 282 5.83 -12.38 30.74
C ALA A 282 6.22 -11.20 31.65
N SER A 283 5.42 -10.13 31.67
CA SER A 283 5.57 -8.96 32.56
C SER A 283 4.99 -9.19 33.96
N GLY A 284 4.48 -10.39 34.26
CA GLY A 284 4.01 -10.80 35.59
C GLY A 284 2.51 -10.78 35.82
N ALA A 285 1.69 -10.36 34.86
CA ALA A 285 0.23 -10.40 34.96
C ALA A 285 -0.30 -11.85 34.83
N LYS A 286 -1.27 -12.23 35.66
CA LYS A 286 -2.00 -13.50 35.53
C LYS A 286 -3.20 -13.30 34.62
N VAL A 287 -2.99 -13.40 33.30
CA VAL A 287 -4.04 -13.08 32.32
C VAL A 287 -4.84 -14.32 31.97
N ASP A 288 -6.14 -14.29 32.30
CA ASP A 288 -7.17 -15.24 31.89
C ASP A 288 -7.93 -14.65 30.70
N VAL A 289 -8.12 -15.43 29.64
CA VAL A 289 -8.62 -14.92 28.36
C VAL A 289 -9.77 -15.77 27.85
N GLU A 290 -10.89 -15.11 27.54
CA GLU A 290 -12.04 -15.69 26.84
C GLU A 290 -12.18 -15.01 25.48
N MET A 291 -12.05 -15.78 24.39
CA MET A 291 -12.28 -15.28 23.03
C MET A 291 -13.45 -16.03 22.41
N ALA A 292 -14.43 -15.31 21.89
CA ALA A 292 -15.64 -15.86 21.27
C ALA A 292 -15.94 -15.16 19.94
N GLY A 293 -16.37 -15.96 18.96
CA GLY A 293 -16.72 -15.48 17.63
C GLY A 293 -15.53 -15.39 16.65
N PRO A 294 -15.81 -15.10 15.37
CA PRO A 294 -14.81 -15.12 14.30
C PRO A 294 -14.03 -13.79 14.24
N LEU A 295 -12.92 -13.69 14.94
CA LEU A 295 -12.06 -12.49 14.93
C LEU A 295 -11.53 -12.12 13.54
N ASP A 296 -11.37 -13.09 12.65
CA ASP A 296 -10.93 -12.87 11.25
C ASP A 296 -12.00 -12.13 10.41
N SER A 297 -13.25 -12.13 10.85
CA SER A 297 -14.35 -11.42 10.17
C SER A 297 -14.46 -9.94 10.56
N VAL A 298 -13.70 -9.51 11.57
CA VAL A 298 -13.72 -8.12 12.04
C VAL A 298 -13.03 -7.21 11.01
N PRO A 299 -13.68 -6.14 10.53
CA PRO A 299 -13.08 -5.20 9.60
C PRO A 299 -11.74 -4.67 10.11
N ALA A 300 -10.74 -4.60 9.22
CA ALA A 300 -9.37 -4.25 9.59
C ALA A 300 -9.21 -2.92 10.37
N PRO A 301 -9.99 -1.85 10.13
CA PRO A 301 -9.95 -0.65 10.97
C PRO A 301 -10.40 -0.91 12.41
N VAL A 302 -11.51 -1.65 12.60
CA VAL A 302 -12.06 -1.99 13.92
C VAL A 302 -11.13 -2.92 14.67
N SER A 303 -10.58 -3.94 13.98
CA SER A 303 -9.62 -4.89 14.54
C SER A 303 -8.35 -4.21 15.05
N ARG A 304 -7.82 -3.22 14.30
CA ARG A 304 -6.65 -2.44 14.72
C ARG A 304 -6.91 -1.59 15.97
N GLU A 305 -8.04 -0.87 15.99
CA GLU A 305 -8.37 -0.05 17.15
C GLU A 305 -8.72 -0.91 18.37
N GLY A 306 -9.38 -2.05 18.18
CA GLY A 306 -9.58 -3.06 19.22
C GLY A 306 -8.25 -3.55 19.82
N TYR A 307 -7.26 -3.86 18.98
CA TYR A 307 -5.93 -4.22 19.46
C TYR A 307 -5.27 -3.11 20.31
N ARG A 308 -5.37 -1.85 19.87
CA ARG A 308 -4.82 -0.71 20.61
C ARG A 308 -5.51 -0.48 21.95
N ILE A 309 -6.83 -0.62 21.98
CA ILE A 309 -7.62 -0.52 23.22
C ILE A 309 -7.20 -1.60 24.21
N LEU A 310 -7.03 -2.84 23.73
CA LEU A 310 -6.56 -3.96 24.53
C LEU A 310 -5.14 -3.70 25.06
N GLN A 311 -4.24 -3.23 24.23
CA GLN A 311 -2.86 -2.89 24.58
C GLN A 311 -2.80 -1.81 25.68
N GLU A 312 -3.54 -0.72 25.49
CA GLU A 312 -3.62 0.37 26.49
C GLU A 312 -4.21 -0.11 27.81
N SER A 313 -5.26 -0.97 27.75
CA SER A 313 -5.88 -1.53 28.95
C SER A 313 -4.93 -2.42 29.73
N LEU A 314 -4.20 -3.31 29.07
CA LEU A 314 -3.21 -4.18 29.72
C LEU A 314 -2.02 -3.39 30.26
N THR A 315 -1.55 -2.36 29.54
CA THR A 315 -0.50 -1.45 30.01
C THR A 315 -0.94 -0.72 31.29
N ASN A 316 -2.19 -0.25 31.33
CA ASN A 316 -2.74 0.41 32.50
C ASN A 316 -2.82 -0.53 33.73
N VAL A 317 -3.21 -1.80 33.52
CA VAL A 317 -3.22 -2.80 34.60
C VAL A 317 -1.80 -3.01 35.14
N LEU A 318 -0.83 -3.28 34.28
CA LEU A 318 0.56 -3.52 34.69
C LEU A 318 1.17 -2.32 35.43
N ARG A 319 0.82 -1.10 34.99
CA ARG A 319 1.32 0.14 35.56
C ARG A 319 0.71 0.53 36.90
N HIS A 320 -0.62 0.32 37.05
CA HIS A 320 -1.37 0.83 38.19
C HIS A 320 -1.77 -0.24 39.19
N ALA A 321 -1.95 -1.49 38.76
CA ALA A 321 -2.35 -2.59 39.62
C ALA A 321 -1.21 -3.60 39.86
N GLY A 322 -0.16 -3.60 39.01
CA GLY A 322 0.97 -4.51 39.14
C GLY A 322 0.63 -5.97 38.72
N ALA A 323 1.21 -6.94 39.40
CA ALA A 323 1.09 -8.37 39.09
C ALA A 323 -0.21 -8.98 39.68
N VAL A 324 -1.38 -8.46 39.25
CA VAL A 324 -2.70 -8.95 39.68
C VAL A 324 -3.34 -9.88 38.67
N PRO A 325 -4.36 -10.68 39.04
CA PRO A 325 -5.18 -11.39 38.08
C PRO A 325 -5.92 -10.42 37.14
N VAL A 326 -5.88 -10.69 35.84
CA VAL A 326 -6.54 -9.90 34.80
C VAL A 326 -7.43 -10.83 33.99
N ARG A 327 -8.71 -10.48 33.85
CA ARG A 327 -9.64 -11.17 32.98
C ARG A 327 -9.85 -10.35 31.72
N VAL A 328 -9.64 -10.98 30.57
CA VAL A 328 -9.85 -10.37 29.25
C VAL A 328 -10.94 -11.16 28.54
N ARG A 329 -11.98 -10.49 28.06
CA ARG A 329 -13.00 -11.08 27.19
C ARG A 329 -13.04 -10.31 25.88
N ILE A 330 -12.96 -11.06 24.77
CA ILE A 330 -13.09 -10.55 23.41
C ILE A 330 -14.20 -11.33 22.73
N GLU A 331 -15.25 -10.65 22.31
CA GLU A 331 -16.45 -11.28 21.77
C GLU A 331 -16.88 -10.59 20.47
N VAL A 332 -17.16 -11.39 19.43
CA VAL A 332 -17.74 -10.91 18.16
C VAL A 332 -19.14 -11.49 18.05
N ASP A 333 -20.14 -10.65 18.26
CA ASP A 333 -21.55 -11.03 18.24
C ASP A 333 -22.44 -9.89 17.71
N ASP A 334 -23.56 -10.23 17.06
CA ASP A 334 -24.60 -9.31 16.56
C ASP A 334 -24.10 -8.08 15.75
N GLY A 335 -22.96 -8.23 15.05
CA GLY A 335 -22.39 -7.13 14.26
C GLY A 335 -21.65 -6.09 15.10
N ALA A 336 -21.21 -6.46 16.29
CA ALA A 336 -20.36 -5.66 17.17
C ALA A 336 -19.17 -6.48 17.71
N LEU A 337 -18.08 -5.78 18.01
CA LEU A 337 -16.94 -6.29 18.74
C LEU A 337 -17.02 -5.79 20.19
N GLY A 338 -17.16 -6.71 21.12
CA GLY A 338 -17.07 -6.49 22.56
C GLY A 338 -15.64 -6.74 23.07
N LEU A 339 -15.10 -5.82 23.84
CA LEU A 339 -13.82 -5.95 24.54
C LEU A 339 -14.02 -5.61 26.01
N GLU A 340 -13.63 -6.51 26.91
CA GLU A 340 -13.68 -6.29 28.33
C GLU A 340 -12.34 -6.67 28.98
N VAL A 341 -11.82 -5.79 29.83
CA VAL A 341 -10.63 -6.04 30.66
C VAL A 341 -10.98 -5.71 32.09
N ARG A 342 -10.84 -6.69 32.99
CA ARG A 342 -11.11 -6.54 34.43
C ARG A 342 -9.89 -6.94 35.26
N ASN A 343 -9.66 -6.20 36.34
CA ASN A 343 -8.69 -6.55 37.38
C ASN A 343 -9.18 -6.10 38.76
N PRO A 344 -8.81 -6.78 39.85
CA PRO A 344 -9.18 -6.37 41.21
C PRO A 344 -8.73 -4.94 41.52
N LEU A 345 -9.60 -4.15 42.16
CA LEU A 345 -9.22 -2.84 42.69
C LEU A 345 -8.19 -3.05 43.82
N THR A 346 -6.98 -2.56 43.64
CA THR A 346 -6.02 -2.42 44.72
C THR A 346 -6.41 -1.18 45.57
N ALA A 347 -6.23 -1.23 46.90
CA ALA A 347 -6.71 -0.26 47.87
C ALA A 347 -6.28 1.21 47.65
N ASP A 348 -5.27 1.45 46.85
CA ASP A 348 -4.86 2.77 46.35
C ASP A 348 -5.55 3.07 45.03
N ILE A 349 -6.79 3.62 45.10
CA ILE A 349 -7.37 4.29 43.93
C ILE A 349 -6.55 5.53 43.73
N PRO A 350 -5.78 5.63 42.62
CA PRO A 350 -5.11 6.89 42.28
C PRO A 350 -6.21 7.96 42.22
N GLY A 351 -6.03 9.06 42.96
CA GLY A 351 -6.93 10.21 42.84
C GLY A 351 -7.06 10.61 41.36
N PRO A 352 -7.98 11.54 41.00
CA PRO A 352 -8.23 11.90 39.59
C PRO A 352 -6.98 12.44 38.93
N GLY A 353 -6.05 11.54 38.62
CA GLY A 353 -4.85 11.77 37.86
C GLY A 353 -5.22 12.10 36.42
N ARG A 354 -4.44 12.94 35.76
CA ARG A 354 -4.57 13.34 34.34
C ARG A 354 -4.47 12.14 33.40
N GLY A 355 -5.41 11.18 33.51
CA GLY A 355 -5.43 9.90 32.78
C GLY A 355 -5.69 10.06 31.28
N SER A 356 -4.66 10.41 30.53
CA SER A 356 -4.73 10.51 29.07
C SER A 356 -5.05 9.16 28.41
N GLY A 357 -4.66 8.03 29.01
CA GLY A 357 -4.91 6.69 28.46
C GLY A 357 -6.40 6.33 28.41
N LEU A 358 -7.13 6.53 29.49
CA LEU A 358 -8.59 6.25 29.53
C LEU A 358 -9.40 7.19 28.63
N ARG A 359 -8.96 8.43 28.50
CA ARG A 359 -9.53 9.37 27.51
C ARG A 359 -9.29 8.88 26.08
N GLY A 360 -8.08 8.44 25.78
CA GLY A 360 -7.73 7.89 24.48
C GLY A 360 -8.53 6.64 24.10
N ILE A 361 -8.86 5.76 25.07
CA ILE A 361 -9.75 4.61 24.85
C ILE A 361 -11.14 5.08 24.43
N ARG A 362 -11.72 6.06 25.15
CA ARG A 362 -13.06 6.58 24.83
C ARG A 362 -13.10 7.30 23.49
N GLU A 363 -12.11 8.12 23.18
CA GLU A 363 -12.00 8.83 21.90
C GLU A 363 -11.88 7.86 20.74
N ARG A 364 -11.06 6.81 20.83
CA ARG A 364 -10.92 5.78 19.80
C ARG A 364 -12.22 5.00 19.57
N ALA A 365 -12.91 4.62 20.62
CA ALA A 365 -14.22 3.96 20.50
C ALA A 365 -15.24 4.87 19.80
N ALA A 366 -15.31 6.14 20.19
CA ALA A 366 -16.22 7.11 19.61
C ALA A 366 -15.94 7.39 18.12
N LEU A 367 -14.67 7.42 17.68
CA LEU A 367 -14.29 7.60 16.27
C LEU A 367 -14.83 6.48 15.36
N LEU A 368 -15.03 5.28 15.90
CA LEU A 368 -15.64 4.15 15.19
C LEU A 368 -17.15 4.04 15.39
N GLY A 369 -17.79 5.04 16.02
CA GLY A 369 -19.20 5.00 16.36
C GLY A 369 -19.56 4.06 17.52
N GLY A 370 -18.54 3.58 18.25
CA GLY A 370 -18.66 2.70 19.40
C GLY A 370 -18.77 3.43 20.74
N ARG A 371 -18.77 2.67 21.82
CA ARG A 371 -18.86 3.17 23.21
C ARG A 371 -17.78 2.53 24.07
N ALA A 372 -17.24 3.29 25.04
CA ALA A 372 -16.32 2.78 26.04
C ALA A 372 -16.73 3.26 27.44
N GLN A 373 -16.77 2.32 28.37
CA GLN A 373 -16.97 2.57 29.80
C GLN A 373 -15.70 2.15 30.55
N THR A 374 -15.26 2.99 31.47
CA THR A 374 -14.06 2.74 32.26
C THR A 374 -14.29 3.21 33.70
N GLY A 375 -14.00 2.37 34.66
CA GLY A 375 -14.16 2.72 36.07
C GLY A 375 -14.31 1.50 36.99
N PRO A 376 -14.53 1.74 38.29
CA PRO A 376 -14.81 0.69 39.26
C PRO A 376 -16.19 0.06 39.06
N ASP A 377 -16.23 -1.28 39.04
CA ASP A 377 -17.45 -2.07 38.99
C ASP A 377 -17.32 -3.30 39.89
N GLN A 378 -18.24 -3.46 40.85
CA GLN A 378 -18.36 -4.61 41.78
C GLN A 378 -17.06 -5.03 42.48
N GLY A 379 -16.18 -4.09 42.80
CA GLY A 379 -14.89 -4.36 43.47
C GLY A 379 -13.71 -4.59 42.51
N ASP A 380 -13.96 -4.61 41.20
CA ASP A 380 -12.95 -4.65 40.16
C ASP A 380 -12.84 -3.30 39.46
N TRP A 381 -11.70 -3.05 38.81
CA TRP A 381 -11.55 -2.05 37.78
C TRP A 381 -11.91 -2.66 36.43
N GLN A 382 -12.79 -2.00 35.69
CA GLN A 382 -13.30 -2.47 34.41
C GLN A 382 -13.02 -1.46 33.28
N VAL A 383 -12.58 -1.97 32.15
CA VAL A 383 -12.63 -1.30 30.84
C VAL A 383 -13.52 -2.16 29.94
N GLN A 384 -14.67 -1.61 29.53
CA GLN A 384 -15.62 -2.26 28.64
C GLN A 384 -15.81 -1.39 27.40
N VAL A 385 -15.66 -2.00 26.22
CA VAL A 385 -15.76 -1.32 24.93
C VAL A 385 -16.61 -2.12 23.97
N GLU A 386 -17.46 -1.44 23.22
CA GLU A 386 -18.30 -1.99 22.17
C GLU A 386 -18.05 -1.20 20.88
N LEU A 387 -17.65 -1.88 19.81
CA LEU A 387 -17.36 -1.29 18.51
C LEU A 387 -18.25 -1.91 17.43
N PRO A 388 -19.03 -1.13 16.66
CA PRO A 388 -19.86 -1.66 15.58
C PRO A 388 -18.98 -2.15 14.42
N LEU A 389 -19.40 -3.24 13.78
CA LEU A 389 -18.70 -3.85 12.63
C LEU A 389 -19.19 -3.34 11.26
N ARG A 390 -20.06 -2.31 11.26
CA ARG A 390 -20.64 -1.73 10.03
C ARG A 390 -19.97 -0.45 9.63
#